data_aff5274cf218513a516f36118790ba66
#
_entry.id   aff5274cf218513a516f36118790ba66
#
_cell.length_a   1.000
_cell.length_b   1.000
_cell.length_c   1.000
_cell.angle_alpha   90.00
_cell.angle_beta   90.00
_cell.angle_gamma   90.00
#
_symmetry.space_group_name_H-M   'P 1'
#
loop_
_entity.id
_entity.type
_entity.pdbx_description
1 polymer ?
#
loop_
_entity_poly.entity_id
_entity_poly.type
_entity_poly.pdbx_seq_one_letter_code
_entity_poly.pdbx_strand_id
1 'polypeptide(L)'
;MWGHATAQARIAALLQIATRLRAQIPRLSLIVTTPPEIGKPEHLDEWCIWQELAEDTLQNGEVFLAHWRPDVCLWTGGHFKPALIHLAQQKNIPMFLIDADEAGLGATHQRWLPELTRANLRAFETVFARSGTAAQILRRLGVSSEMIEVTGPLQEGRVALECSESEREEMGQILAGRQVWLAAMVQRNELKPILDAHRKASRMALRLLLILVPDDETDGDEFLDVLKDEGFSTAVWSDGEVPDETCQVLLADTWGELGLWYRLAPVTLMASSLTPGHGGSDPYEPAALGSAVLYGPHVGHYLSAYSRFAAAGAARIVKDADSLSAALQQLMAPDQAALMASAGWGLASEGAEVTDRVIDLVLDTLDALELS
;
A
#
# COMPACT_ATOMS: atom_id res chain seq x y z
N MET A 1 -5.52 21.32 4.21
CA MET A 1 -4.41 20.55 4.79
C MET A 1 -3.17 20.66 3.90
N TRP A 2 -1.98 20.74 4.47
CA TRP A 2 -0.70 20.75 3.78
C TRP A 2 0.12 19.51 4.13
N GLY A 3 0.54 18.73 3.12
CA GLY A 3 1.44 17.59 3.27
C GLY A 3 2.78 17.89 2.61
N HIS A 4 3.90 17.70 3.32
CA HIS A 4 5.25 17.78 2.74
C HIS A 4 5.86 16.39 2.63
N ALA A 5 6.11 15.93 1.39
CA ALA A 5 6.65 14.60 1.11
C ALA A 5 8.12 14.67 0.70
N THR A 6 8.96 13.88 1.37
CA THR A 6 10.41 13.79 1.09
C THR A 6 10.80 12.52 0.34
N ALA A 7 9.83 11.73 -0.10
CA ALA A 7 9.98 10.53 -0.96
C ALA A 7 8.68 10.25 -1.70
N GLN A 8 8.74 9.58 -2.85
CA GLN A 8 7.58 9.25 -3.66
C GLN A 8 6.55 8.40 -2.87
N ALA A 9 7.00 7.39 -2.13
CA ALA A 9 6.12 6.57 -1.30
C ALA A 9 5.36 7.36 -0.22
N ARG A 10 5.93 8.48 0.26
CA ARG A 10 5.28 9.36 1.23
C ARG A 10 4.17 10.22 0.61
N ILE A 11 4.26 10.50 -0.69
CA ILE A 11 3.17 11.16 -1.42
C ILE A 11 1.94 10.27 -1.40
N ALA A 12 2.09 9.00 -1.80
CA ALA A 12 1.00 8.04 -1.82
C ALA A 12 0.34 7.88 -0.44
N ALA A 13 1.14 7.77 0.62
CA ALA A 13 0.63 7.71 1.99
C ALA A 13 -0.13 8.98 2.42
N LEU A 14 0.35 10.18 2.06
CA LEU A 14 -0.36 11.44 2.34
C LEU A 14 -1.67 11.56 1.55
N LEU A 15 -1.69 11.12 0.29
CA LEU A 15 -2.91 11.08 -0.53
C LEU A 15 -3.95 10.15 0.10
N GLN A 16 -3.54 8.99 0.57
CA GLN A 16 -4.44 8.05 1.23
C GLN A 16 -5.01 8.62 2.54
N ILE A 17 -4.16 9.22 3.40
CA ILE A 17 -4.63 9.91 4.62
C ILE A 17 -5.69 10.94 4.25
N ALA A 18 -5.42 11.76 3.24
CA ALA A 18 -6.34 12.80 2.82
C ALA A 18 -7.64 12.26 2.22
N THR A 19 -7.59 11.16 1.46
CA THR A 19 -8.79 10.47 0.94
C THR A 19 -9.67 9.98 2.09
N ARG A 20 -9.09 9.36 3.11
CA ARG A 20 -9.83 8.89 4.28
C ARG A 20 -10.38 10.04 5.12
N LEU A 21 -9.62 11.12 5.31
CA LEU A 21 -10.10 12.33 5.98
C LEU A 21 -11.26 12.98 5.20
N ARG A 22 -11.20 12.98 3.88
CA ARG A 22 -12.24 13.54 3.03
C ARG A 22 -13.57 12.78 3.10
N ALA A 23 -13.55 11.49 3.40
CA ALA A 23 -14.76 10.73 3.67
C ALA A 23 -15.53 11.27 4.89
N GLN A 24 -14.84 11.90 5.86
CA GLN A 24 -15.42 12.51 7.04
C GLN A 24 -15.58 14.04 6.87
N ILE A 25 -14.66 14.67 6.15
CA ILE A 25 -14.65 16.12 5.87
C ILE A 25 -14.70 16.35 4.35
N PRO A 26 -15.88 16.36 3.70
CA PRO A 26 -15.99 16.40 2.22
C PRO A 26 -15.36 17.63 1.55
N ARG A 27 -15.14 18.71 2.29
CA ARG A 27 -14.53 19.96 1.80
C ARG A 27 -13.01 20.00 1.96
N LEU A 28 -12.40 18.96 2.54
CA LEU A 28 -10.95 18.91 2.71
C LEU A 28 -10.25 18.98 1.35
N SER A 29 -9.26 19.87 1.24
CA SER A 29 -8.36 19.96 0.10
C SER A 29 -6.94 19.70 0.59
N LEU A 30 -6.15 19.01 -0.21
CA LEU A 30 -4.75 18.70 0.07
C LEU A 30 -3.83 19.45 -0.89
N ILE A 31 -2.86 20.18 -0.34
CA ILE A 31 -1.67 20.57 -1.09
C ILE A 31 -0.51 19.65 -0.69
N VAL A 32 0.06 18.96 -1.66
CA VAL A 32 1.28 18.17 -1.48
C VAL A 32 2.46 18.97 -2.01
N THR A 33 3.45 19.15 -1.15
CA THR A 33 4.70 19.80 -1.54
C THR A 33 5.86 18.81 -1.49
N THR A 34 6.80 18.96 -2.42
CA THR A 34 7.98 18.10 -2.52
C THR A 34 9.24 18.92 -2.75
N PRO A 35 10.43 18.42 -2.39
CA PRO A 35 11.68 18.97 -2.88
C PRO A 35 11.83 18.73 -4.41
N PRO A 36 12.72 19.50 -5.10
CA PRO A 36 12.87 19.43 -6.56
C PRO A 36 13.23 18.06 -7.12
N GLU A 37 13.89 17.24 -6.33
CA GLU A 37 14.34 15.89 -6.74
C GLU A 37 13.19 14.90 -6.86
N ILE A 38 12.01 15.24 -6.31
CA ILE A 38 10.81 14.40 -6.31
C ILE A 38 9.82 14.98 -7.31
N GLY A 39 9.63 14.29 -8.40
CA GLY A 39 8.73 14.71 -9.47
C GLY A 39 7.25 14.73 -9.05
N LYS A 40 6.44 15.30 -9.94
CA LYS A 40 4.98 15.28 -9.80
C LYS A 40 4.46 13.83 -9.83
N PRO A 41 3.52 13.45 -8.96
CA PRO A 41 2.84 12.16 -9.04
C PRO A 41 2.10 12.00 -10.38
N GLU A 42 2.06 10.77 -10.90
CA GLU A 42 1.39 10.46 -12.17
C GLU A 42 -0.12 10.70 -12.09
N HIS A 43 -0.71 10.37 -10.95
CA HIS A 43 -2.14 10.53 -10.70
C HIS A 43 -2.38 11.41 -9.48
N LEU A 44 -3.25 12.39 -9.63
CA LEU A 44 -3.74 13.27 -8.56
C LEU A 44 -5.22 13.54 -8.82
N ASP A 45 -6.02 13.38 -7.79
CA ASP A 45 -7.42 13.78 -7.80
C ASP A 45 -7.57 15.30 -7.91
N GLU A 46 -8.69 15.78 -8.45
CA GLU A 46 -8.98 17.21 -8.66
C GLU A 46 -8.92 18.06 -7.37
N TRP A 47 -9.14 17.44 -6.21
CA TRP A 47 -9.08 18.10 -4.91
C TRP A 47 -7.68 18.11 -4.28
N CYS A 48 -6.70 17.50 -4.95
CA CYS A 48 -5.29 17.48 -4.58
C CYS A 48 -4.48 18.39 -5.50
N ILE A 49 -3.63 19.21 -4.93
CA ILE A 49 -2.71 20.05 -5.66
C ILE A 49 -1.28 19.63 -5.32
N TRP A 50 -0.45 19.48 -6.34
CA TRP A 50 0.97 19.28 -6.14
C TRP A 50 1.74 20.55 -6.48
N GLN A 51 2.74 20.87 -5.65
CA GLN A 51 3.64 21.99 -5.87
C GLN A 51 5.05 21.64 -5.41
N GLU A 52 6.03 21.88 -6.27
CA GLU A 52 7.42 21.86 -5.86
C GLU A 52 7.70 23.07 -4.94
N LEU A 53 8.40 22.83 -3.82
CA LEU A 53 8.80 23.91 -2.94
C LEU A 53 9.97 24.69 -3.55
N ALA A 54 9.77 25.98 -3.67
CA ALA A 54 10.80 26.93 -4.04
C ALA A 54 11.98 26.92 -3.04
N GLU A 55 13.04 27.65 -3.37
CA GLU A 55 14.18 27.87 -2.49
C GLU A 55 13.71 28.37 -1.11
N ASP A 56 14.32 27.84 -0.02
CA ASP A 56 13.92 28.13 1.35
C ASP A 56 14.34 29.52 1.80
N THR A 57 13.54 30.51 1.42
CA THR A 57 13.68 31.89 1.82
C THR A 57 12.43 32.39 2.55
N LEU A 58 12.57 33.39 3.42
CA LEU A 58 11.41 33.98 4.10
C LEU A 58 10.38 34.52 3.09
N GLN A 59 10.83 35.17 2.02
CA GLN A 59 9.95 35.74 0.99
C GLN A 59 9.10 34.63 0.30
N ASN A 60 9.72 33.53 -0.12
CA ASN A 60 9.02 32.41 -0.76
C ASN A 60 8.04 31.74 0.22
N GLY A 61 8.45 31.58 1.47
CA GLY A 61 7.60 31.03 2.52
C GLY A 61 6.38 31.90 2.83
N GLU A 62 6.55 33.25 2.89
CA GLU A 62 5.43 34.18 3.06
C GLU A 62 4.43 34.09 1.91
N VAL A 63 4.90 34.08 0.67
CA VAL A 63 4.04 33.95 -0.52
C VAL A 63 3.28 32.63 -0.50
N PHE A 64 3.95 31.53 -0.20
CA PHE A 64 3.34 30.20 -0.10
C PHE A 64 2.24 30.16 0.97
N LEU A 65 2.55 30.56 2.20
CA LEU A 65 1.60 30.51 3.31
C LEU A 65 0.46 31.53 3.16
N ALA A 66 0.69 32.67 2.53
CA ALA A 66 -0.36 33.64 2.26
C ALA A 66 -1.34 33.16 1.18
N HIS A 67 -0.86 32.41 0.20
CA HIS A 67 -1.67 31.85 -0.88
C HIS A 67 -2.50 30.64 -0.41
N TRP A 68 -1.85 29.64 0.20
CA TRP A 68 -2.48 28.38 0.51
C TRP A 68 -3.23 28.36 1.86
N ARG A 69 -2.80 29.13 2.84
CA ARG A 69 -3.40 29.23 4.19
C ARG A 69 -3.79 27.86 4.77
N PRO A 70 -2.84 26.94 4.92
CA PRO A 70 -3.17 25.61 5.42
C PRO A 70 -3.58 25.67 6.91
N ASP A 71 -4.60 24.90 7.27
CA ASP A 71 -5.08 24.77 8.65
C ASP A 71 -4.19 23.83 9.48
N VAL A 72 -3.57 22.86 8.83
CA VAL A 72 -2.67 21.86 9.45
C VAL A 72 -1.59 21.42 8.48
N CYS A 73 -0.40 21.10 9.00
CA CYS A 73 0.74 20.61 8.23
C CYS A 73 1.19 19.23 8.69
N LEU A 74 1.26 18.28 7.77
CA LEU A 74 1.91 16.97 7.94
C LEU A 74 3.25 16.99 7.21
N TRP A 75 4.35 17.04 7.96
CA TRP A 75 5.70 16.99 7.43
C TRP A 75 6.26 15.57 7.50
N THR A 76 6.72 14.98 6.41
CA THR A 76 7.23 13.61 6.43
C THR A 76 8.76 13.55 6.44
N GLY A 77 9.31 12.62 7.23
CA GLY A 77 10.73 12.33 7.26
C GLY A 77 11.59 13.40 7.91
N GLY A 78 12.55 13.90 7.17
CA GLY A 78 13.45 14.98 7.60
C GLY A 78 13.51 16.09 6.54
N HIS A 79 14.72 16.52 6.18
CA HIS A 79 14.93 17.54 5.14
C HIS A 79 14.16 18.85 5.40
N PHE A 80 14.34 19.39 6.59
CA PHE A 80 13.62 20.58 7.03
C PHE A 80 13.93 21.82 6.15
N LYS A 81 12.92 22.67 5.99
CA LYS A 81 12.99 24.00 5.37
C LYS A 81 12.84 25.06 6.48
N PRO A 82 13.95 25.51 7.09
CA PRO A 82 13.92 26.31 8.31
C PRO A 82 13.13 27.62 8.20
N ALA A 83 13.24 28.34 7.08
CA ALA A 83 12.52 29.59 6.88
C ALA A 83 11.00 29.36 6.80
N LEU A 84 10.58 28.33 6.06
CA LEU A 84 9.19 27.98 5.90
C LEU A 84 8.56 27.45 7.21
N ILE A 85 9.28 26.59 7.94
CA ILE A 85 8.85 26.05 9.24
C ILE A 85 8.69 27.19 10.26
N HIS A 86 9.66 28.10 10.32
CA HIS A 86 9.60 29.24 11.21
C HIS A 86 8.37 30.14 10.92
N LEU A 87 8.09 30.43 9.66
CA LEU A 87 6.92 31.21 9.26
C LEU A 87 5.60 30.50 9.57
N ALA A 88 5.54 29.19 9.36
CA ALA A 88 4.35 28.41 9.69
C ALA A 88 4.08 28.44 11.22
N GLN A 89 5.13 28.32 12.03
CA GLN A 89 5.03 28.47 13.48
C GLN A 89 4.55 29.87 13.89
N GLN A 90 5.09 30.95 13.28
CA GLN A 90 4.64 32.32 13.55
C GLN A 90 3.16 32.55 13.21
N LYS A 91 2.64 31.81 12.24
CA LYS A 91 1.22 31.86 11.85
C LYS A 91 0.33 30.91 12.66
N ASN A 92 0.90 30.25 13.68
CA ASN A 92 0.21 29.25 14.52
C ASN A 92 -0.43 28.13 13.71
N ILE A 93 0.21 27.69 12.63
CA ILE A 93 -0.21 26.51 11.87
C ILE A 93 0.26 25.27 12.65
N PRO A 94 -0.65 24.40 13.13
CA PRO A 94 -0.28 23.14 13.76
C PRO A 94 0.56 22.28 12.81
N MET A 95 1.72 21.83 13.26
CA MET A 95 2.64 21.03 12.46
C MET A 95 2.96 19.71 13.15
N PHE A 96 2.89 18.63 12.40
CA PHE A 96 3.20 17.27 12.84
C PHE A 96 4.32 16.69 11.98
N LEU A 97 5.35 16.16 12.63
CA LEU A 97 6.42 15.44 11.94
C LEU A 97 6.06 13.96 11.94
N ILE A 98 5.76 13.42 10.78
CA ILE A 98 5.38 12.02 10.62
C ILE A 98 6.45 11.25 9.85
N ASP A 99 6.58 9.94 10.13
CA ASP A 99 7.59 9.05 9.52
C ASP A 99 9.02 9.61 9.64
N ALA A 100 9.36 10.16 10.81
CA ALA A 100 10.71 10.63 11.06
C ALA A 100 11.71 9.47 11.04
N ASP A 101 12.64 9.47 10.09
CA ASP A 101 13.62 8.40 9.89
C ASP A 101 15.06 8.84 10.20
N GLU A 102 15.92 7.86 10.38
CA GLU A 102 17.33 8.08 10.72
C GLU A 102 18.09 8.84 9.61
N ALA A 103 17.75 8.57 8.35
CA ALA A 103 18.42 9.18 7.20
C ALA A 103 18.08 10.67 7.10
N GLY A 104 16.78 11.00 7.21
CA GLY A 104 16.31 12.38 7.19
C GLY A 104 16.80 13.20 8.38
N LEU A 105 16.83 12.59 9.57
CA LEU A 105 17.36 13.23 10.81
C LEU A 105 18.88 13.34 10.82
N GLY A 106 19.59 12.46 10.11
CA GLY A 106 21.05 12.39 10.07
C GLY A 106 21.68 13.08 8.85
N ALA A 107 20.91 13.74 8.01
CA ALA A 107 21.40 14.36 6.78
C ALA A 107 22.54 15.36 7.02
N THR A 108 23.50 15.39 6.09
CA THR A 108 24.82 16.03 6.26
C THR A 108 24.74 17.52 6.57
N HIS A 109 23.74 18.24 6.10
CA HIS A 109 23.51 19.66 6.40
C HIS A 109 23.14 19.91 7.88
N GLN A 110 22.46 18.97 8.50
CA GLN A 110 22.00 19.07 9.89
C GLN A 110 23.13 18.82 10.91
N ARG A 111 24.21 18.11 10.53
CA ARG A 111 25.37 17.88 11.38
C ARG A 111 26.18 19.13 11.70
N TRP A 112 26.16 20.11 10.80
CA TRP A 112 26.91 21.36 10.94
C TRP A 112 26.14 22.46 11.69
N LEU A 113 24.80 22.36 11.78
CA LEU A 113 23.93 23.33 12.43
C LEU A 113 22.92 22.65 13.36
N PRO A 114 23.37 21.97 14.42
CA PRO A 114 22.47 21.24 15.32
C PRO A 114 21.44 22.14 16.03
N GLU A 115 21.75 23.40 16.27
CA GLU A 115 20.81 24.34 16.88
C GLU A 115 19.64 24.66 15.94
N LEU A 116 19.89 24.78 14.63
CA LEU A 116 18.84 25.00 13.64
C LEU A 116 17.91 23.80 13.53
N THR A 117 18.47 22.59 13.56
CA THR A 117 17.68 21.33 13.59
C THR A 117 16.83 21.27 14.85
N ARG A 118 17.37 21.61 15.99
CA ARG A 118 16.61 21.68 17.25
C ARG A 118 15.50 22.73 17.21
N ALA A 119 15.76 23.89 16.62
CA ALA A 119 14.75 24.94 16.45
C ALA A 119 13.60 24.46 15.55
N ASN A 120 13.90 23.79 14.42
CA ASN A 120 12.89 23.21 13.56
C ASN A 120 12.05 22.14 14.25
N LEU A 121 12.69 21.23 14.99
CA LEU A 121 12.00 20.16 15.68
C LEU A 121 11.07 20.67 16.80
N ARG A 122 11.36 21.81 17.42
CA ARG A 122 10.48 22.44 18.42
C ARG A 122 9.23 23.09 17.82
N ALA A 123 9.17 23.26 16.51
CA ALA A 123 8.01 23.80 15.83
C ALA A 123 6.90 22.74 15.61
N PHE A 124 7.22 21.47 15.79
CA PHE A 124 6.25 20.38 15.67
C PHE A 124 5.61 20.08 17.04
N GLU A 125 4.30 19.86 17.04
CA GLU A 125 3.53 19.55 18.25
C GLU A 125 3.67 18.07 18.62
N THR A 126 3.73 17.18 17.62
CA THR A 126 3.93 15.74 17.79
C THR A 126 4.90 15.22 16.74
N VAL A 127 5.69 14.21 17.11
CA VAL A 127 6.69 13.58 16.24
C VAL A 127 6.47 12.07 16.24
N PHE A 128 6.07 11.54 15.11
CA PHE A 128 5.94 10.10 14.88
C PHE A 128 7.26 9.56 14.32
N ALA A 129 7.97 8.82 15.16
CA ALA A 129 9.25 8.22 14.82
C ALA A 129 9.04 6.86 14.15
N ARG A 130 9.70 6.64 13.01
CA ARG A 130 9.67 5.39 12.27
C ARG A 130 10.19 4.18 13.05
N SER A 131 11.10 4.41 13.99
CA SER A 131 11.77 3.37 14.76
C SER A 131 12.22 3.85 16.13
N GLY A 132 12.55 2.90 17.02
CA GLY A 132 13.20 3.20 18.29
C GLY A 132 14.54 3.94 18.13
N THR A 133 15.29 3.67 17.06
CA THR A 133 16.55 4.36 16.72
C THR A 133 16.29 5.81 16.34
N ALA A 134 15.30 6.08 15.49
CA ALA A 134 14.88 7.44 15.15
C ALA A 134 14.45 8.22 16.40
N ALA A 135 13.66 7.59 17.28
CA ALA A 135 13.25 8.19 18.55
C ALA A 135 14.45 8.54 19.46
N GLN A 136 15.49 7.70 19.51
CA GLN A 136 16.71 8.01 20.25
C GLN A 136 17.46 9.21 19.66
N ILE A 137 17.52 9.33 18.34
CA ILE A 137 18.13 10.49 17.66
C ILE A 137 17.35 11.76 18.01
N LEU A 138 16.01 11.73 17.93
CA LEU A 138 15.14 12.86 18.28
C LEU A 138 15.36 13.33 19.73
N ARG A 139 15.43 12.39 20.69
CA ARG A 139 15.75 12.74 22.11
C ARG A 139 17.13 13.39 22.24
N ARG A 140 18.16 12.90 21.54
CA ARG A 140 19.49 13.51 21.51
C ARG A 140 19.47 14.92 20.89
N LEU A 141 18.56 15.17 19.95
CA LEU A 141 18.33 16.50 19.37
C LEU A 141 17.48 17.41 20.27
N GLY A 142 17.04 16.93 21.43
CA GLY A 142 16.36 17.73 22.44
C GLY A 142 14.84 17.80 22.28
N VAL A 143 14.24 16.87 21.55
CA VAL A 143 12.77 16.71 21.52
C VAL A 143 12.33 16.02 22.79
N SER A 144 11.28 16.53 23.44
CA SER A 144 10.70 15.93 24.65
C SER A 144 10.18 14.51 24.34
N SER A 145 10.37 13.59 25.29
CA SER A 145 9.87 12.23 25.14
C SER A 145 8.35 12.15 25.04
N GLU A 146 7.63 13.12 25.60
CA GLU A 146 6.16 13.22 25.54
C GLU A 146 5.66 13.57 24.14
N MET A 147 6.50 14.23 23.33
CA MET A 147 6.18 14.59 21.94
C MET A 147 6.51 13.48 20.94
N ILE A 148 7.26 12.45 21.36
CA ILE A 148 7.75 11.38 20.49
C ILE A 148 6.92 10.13 20.68
N GLU A 149 6.26 9.69 19.62
CA GLU A 149 5.60 8.40 19.54
C GLU A 149 6.32 7.51 18.52
N VAL A 150 6.60 6.25 18.86
CA VAL A 150 7.18 5.28 17.91
C VAL A 150 6.04 4.53 17.25
N THR A 151 5.72 4.90 16.04
CA THR A 151 4.55 4.37 15.32
C THR A 151 4.91 3.33 14.25
N GLY A 152 6.17 3.22 13.88
CA GLY A 152 6.56 2.50 12.67
C GLY A 152 6.59 3.41 11.43
N PRO A 153 6.88 2.83 10.25
CA PRO A 153 6.92 3.58 9.01
C PRO A 153 5.52 3.97 8.54
N LEU A 154 5.37 5.22 8.12
CA LEU A 154 4.18 5.62 7.38
C LEU A 154 4.20 4.92 6.02
N GLN A 155 3.23 4.10 5.80
CA GLN A 155 3.07 3.33 4.57
C GLN A 155 1.73 3.62 3.95
N GLU A 156 1.67 3.39 2.66
CA GLU A 156 0.41 3.22 1.97
C GLU A 156 -0.25 1.95 2.52
N GLY A 157 -0.99 2.10 3.61
CA GLY A 157 -1.83 1.04 4.14
C GLY A 157 -3.16 1.13 3.40
N ARG A 158 -3.43 0.26 2.43
CA ARG A 158 -4.73 0.29 1.78
C ARG A 158 -5.81 -0.14 2.75
N VAL A 159 -6.94 0.55 2.70
CA VAL A 159 -8.19 0.05 3.28
C VAL A 159 -8.41 -1.35 2.71
N ALA A 160 -8.64 -2.33 3.57
CA ALA A 160 -8.93 -3.68 3.12
C ALA A 160 -10.08 -3.61 2.10
N LEU A 161 -9.85 -4.18 0.92
CA LEU A 161 -10.85 -4.17 -0.15
C LEU A 161 -12.16 -4.75 0.38
N GLU A 162 -13.25 -4.05 0.12
CA GLU A 162 -14.59 -4.47 0.56
C GLU A 162 -15.04 -5.69 -0.25
N CYS A 163 -15.94 -6.46 0.32
CA CYS A 163 -16.72 -7.48 -0.38
C CYS A 163 -18.09 -7.61 0.27
N SER A 164 -19.05 -8.13 -0.47
CA SER A 164 -20.34 -8.53 0.08
C SER A 164 -20.14 -9.72 1.02
N GLU A 165 -20.56 -9.57 2.29
CA GLU A 165 -20.45 -10.66 3.27
C GLU A 165 -21.34 -11.85 2.87
N SER A 166 -22.54 -11.60 2.29
CA SER A 166 -23.40 -12.64 1.77
C SER A 166 -22.77 -13.45 0.65
N GLU A 167 -22.11 -12.78 -0.31
CA GLU A 167 -21.40 -13.45 -1.40
C GLU A 167 -20.21 -14.26 -0.88
N ARG A 168 -19.47 -13.70 0.08
CA ARG A 168 -18.36 -14.40 0.72
C ARG A 168 -18.80 -15.67 1.43
N GLU A 169 -19.92 -15.62 2.16
CA GLU A 169 -20.48 -16.79 2.85
C GLU A 169 -20.98 -17.83 1.85
N GLU A 170 -21.71 -17.42 0.80
CA GLU A 170 -22.22 -18.31 -0.25
C GLU A 170 -21.08 -19.02 -0.99
N MET A 171 -20.12 -18.26 -1.51
CA MET A 171 -18.96 -18.82 -2.19
C MET A 171 -18.10 -19.67 -1.25
N GLY A 172 -17.96 -19.27 0.02
CA GLY A 172 -17.26 -20.07 1.03
C GLY A 172 -17.91 -21.43 1.26
N GLN A 173 -19.24 -21.56 1.18
CA GLN A 173 -19.97 -22.83 1.26
C GLN A 173 -19.75 -23.68 0.00
N ILE A 174 -19.82 -23.06 -1.20
CA ILE A 174 -19.59 -23.74 -2.48
C ILE A 174 -18.17 -24.30 -2.55
N LEU A 175 -17.19 -23.54 -2.07
CA LEU A 175 -15.77 -23.91 -2.09
C LEU A 175 -15.33 -24.76 -0.90
N ALA A 176 -16.25 -25.09 0.03
CA ALA A 176 -15.92 -25.78 1.27
C ALA A 176 -15.20 -27.12 1.03
N GLY A 177 -14.08 -27.32 1.72
CA GLY A 177 -13.25 -28.53 1.62
C GLY A 177 -12.47 -28.66 0.31
N ARG A 178 -12.39 -27.58 -0.48
CA ARG A 178 -11.64 -27.50 -1.72
C ARG A 178 -10.39 -26.66 -1.53
N GLN A 179 -9.28 -27.06 -2.15
CA GLN A 179 -8.09 -26.22 -2.22
C GLN A 179 -8.28 -25.18 -3.33
N VAL A 180 -8.06 -23.91 -2.97
CA VAL A 180 -8.23 -22.75 -3.86
C VAL A 180 -6.97 -21.93 -3.87
N TRP A 181 -6.60 -21.41 -5.03
CA TRP A 181 -5.61 -20.36 -5.17
C TRP A 181 -6.03 -19.34 -6.21
N LEU A 182 -5.53 -18.14 -6.09
CA LEU A 182 -5.87 -16.99 -6.94
C LEU A 182 -4.67 -16.57 -7.78
N ALA A 183 -4.90 -16.31 -9.07
CA ALA A 183 -4.01 -15.52 -9.90
C ALA A 183 -4.72 -14.18 -10.20
N ALA A 184 -4.24 -13.12 -9.56
CA ALA A 184 -4.85 -11.79 -9.63
C ALA A 184 -4.10 -10.88 -10.61
N MET A 185 -4.82 -10.09 -11.40
CA MET A 185 -4.29 -9.09 -12.34
C MET A 185 -3.40 -9.74 -13.42
N VAL A 186 -3.95 -10.78 -14.06
CA VAL A 186 -3.21 -11.61 -15.01
C VAL A 186 -3.15 -10.92 -16.38
N GLN A 187 -1.94 -10.75 -16.91
CA GLN A 187 -1.70 -10.28 -18.26
C GLN A 187 -1.82 -11.42 -19.27
N ARG A 188 -2.20 -11.12 -20.51
CA ARG A 188 -2.35 -12.10 -21.60
C ARG A 188 -1.10 -12.98 -21.77
N ASN A 189 0.10 -12.38 -21.66
CA ASN A 189 1.37 -13.08 -21.81
C ASN A 189 1.78 -13.91 -20.57
N GLU A 190 1.09 -13.77 -19.45
CA GLU A 190 1.28 -14.55 -18.23
C GLU A 190 0.33 -15.75 -18.12
N LEU A 191 -0.77 -15.76 -18.89
CA LEU A 191 -1.81 -16.76 -18.79
C LEU A 191 -1.25 -18.18 -19.00
N LYS A 192 -0.49 -18.41 -20.05
CA LYS A 192 0.04 -19.74 -20.36
C LYS A 192 0.95 -20.31 -19.25
N PRO A 193 1.99 -19.63 -18.74
CA PRO A 193 2.78 -20.13 -17.62
C PRO A 193 1.96 -20.38 -16.35
N ILE A 194 0.91 -19.60 -16.09
CA ILE A 194 -0.01 -19.80 -14.96
C ILE A 194 -0.81 -21.10 -15.13
N LEU A 195 -1.39 -21.32 -16.30
CA LEU A 195 -2.13 -22.55 -16.61
C LEU A 195 -1.25 -23.80 -16.58
N ASP A 196 -0.02 -23.69 -17.09
CA ASP A 196 0.96 -24.79 -17.02
C ASP A 196 1.32 -25.14 -15.57
N ALA A 197 1.49 -24.12 -14.70
CA ALA A 197 1.72 -24.33 -13.27
C ALA A 197 0.51 -24.96 -12.58
N HIS A 198 -0.71 -24.49 -12.88
CA HIS A 198 -1.94 -25.04 -12.33
C HIS A 198 -2.12 -26.51 -12.72
N ARG A 199 -1.92 -26.85 -14.01
CA ARG A 199 -1.97 -28.23 -14.50
C ARG A 199 -0.98 -29.15 -13.80
N LYS A 200 0.24 -28.67 -13.49
CA LYS A 200 1.25 -29.42 -12.73
C LYS A 200 0.84 -29.61 -11.27
N ALA A 201 0.34 -28.54 -10.61
CA ALA A 201 -0.10 -28.58 -9.23
C ALA A 201 -1.34 -29.49 -9.05
N SER A 202 -2.29 -29.46 -10.00
CA SER A 202 -3.52 -30.28 -9.97
C SER A 202 -3.27 -31.79 -10.03
N ARG A 203 -2.09 -32.25 -10.48
CA ARG A 203 -1.73 -33.68 -10.42
C ARG A 203 -1.59 -34.20 -8.99
N MET A 204 -1.24 -33.34 -8.05
CA MET A 204 -1.09 -33.67 -6.62
C MET A 204 -2.34 -33.31 -5.81
N ALA A 205 -3.17 -32.42 -6.33
CA ALA A 205 -4.39 -31.91 -5.70
C ALA A 205 -5.54 -31.92 -6.70
N LEU A 206 -6.20 -33.08 -6.87
CA LEU A 206 -7.17 -33.33 -7.94
C LEU A 206 -8.39 -32.39 -7.94
N ARG A 207 -8.70 -31.73 -6.81
CA ARG A 207 -9.81 -30.78 -6.67
C ARG A 207 -9.32 -29.33 -6.57
N LEU A 208 -8.06 -29.06 -6.94
CA LEU A 208 -7.50 -27.71 -6.91
C LEU A 208 -8.27 -26.80 -7.88
N LEU A 209 -8.74 -25.68 -7.37
CA LEU A 209 -9.37 -24.62 -8.15
C LEU A 209 -8.41 -23.45 -8.30
N LEU A 210 -8.30 -22.96 -9.52
CA LEU A 210 -7.73 -21.64 -9.82
C LEU A 210 -8.87 -20.64 -9.97
N ILE A 211 -8.82 -19.55 -9.20
CA ILE A 211 -9.57 -18.34 -9.49
C ILE A 211 -8.64 -17.45 -10.35
N LEU A 212 -9.08 -17.10 -11.54
CA LEU A 212 -8.30 -16.36 -12.53
C LEU A 212 -8.94 -15.00 -12.76
N VAL A 213 -8.25 -13.92 -12.38
CA VAL A 213 -8.71 -12.55 -12.56
C VAL A 213 -7.82 -11.85 -13.59
N PRO A 214 -8.32 -11.49 -14.78
CA PRO A 214 -7.60 -10.69 -15.76
C PRO A 214 -7.22 -9.31 -15.21
N ASP A 215 -6.15 -8.70 -15.72
CA ASP A 215 -5.79 -7.32 -15.43
C ASP A 215 -6.74 -6.32 -16.10
N ASP A 216 -7.26 -6.68 -17.28
CA ASP A 216 -8.27 -5.94 -18.02
C ASP A 216 -9.51 -6.83 -18.19
N GLU A 217 -10.69 -6.34 -17.78
CA GLU A 217 -11.96 -7.08 -17.90
C GLU A 217 -12.30 -7.41 -19.37
N THR A 218 -11.84 -6.59 -20.31
CA THR A 218 -12.06 -6.82 -21.76
C THR A 218 -11.30 -8.04 -22.28
N ASP A 219 -10.37 -8.61 -21.51
CA ASP A 219 -9.64 -9.82 -21.87
C ASP A 219 -10.41 -11.12 -21.55
N GLY A 220 -11.57 -11.04 -20.89
CA GLY A 220 -12.36 -12.20 -20.46
C GLY A 220 -12.63 -13.21 -21.56
N ASP A 221 -13.13 -12.76 -22.71
CA ASP A 221 -13.43 -13.62 -23.88
C ASP A 221 -12.17 -14.32 -24.41
N GLU A 222 -11.04 -13.60 -24.54
CA GLU A 222 -9.79 -14.17 -25.00
C GLU A 222 -9.24 -15.22 -23.99
N PHE A 223 -9.37 -14.94 -22.71
CA PHE A 223 -8.96 -15.88 -21.66
C PHE A 223 -9.81 -17.14 -21.69
N LEU A 224 -11.12 -16.99 -21.86
CA LEU A 224 -12.05 -18.11 -21.96
C LEU A 224 -11.73 -19.00 -23.18
N ASP A 225 -11.39 -18.42 -24.31
CA ASP A 225 -11.00 -19.17 -25.51
C ASP A 225 -9.71 -19.98 -25.26
N VAL A 226 -8.70 -19.36 -24.66
CA VAL A 226 -7.46 -20.05 -24.26
C VAL A 226 -7.74 -21.20 -23.28
N LEU A 227 -8.61 -20.99 -22.29
CA LEU A 227 -8.98 -22.02 -21.31
C LEU A 227 -9.65 -23.22 -21.96
N LYS A 228 -10.55 -22.99 -22.93
CA LYS A 228 -11.21 -24.04 -23.72
C LYS A 228 -10.20 -24.80 -24.59
N ASP A 229 -9.33 -24.09 -25.28
CA ASP A 229 -8.29 -24.68 -26.14
C ASP A 229 -7.31 -25.55 -25.36
N GLU A 230 -6.97 -25.13 -24.14
CA GLU A 230 -6.11 -25.87 -23.21
C GLU A 230 -6.87 -27.01 -22.48
N GLY A 231 -8.20 -27.11 -22.67
CA GLY A 231 -9.05 -28.21 -22.18
C GLY A 231 -9.37 -28.15 -20.69
N PHE A 232 -9.40 -26.95 -20.08
CA PHE A 232 -9.84 -26.77 -18.70
C PHE A 232 -11.37 -26.76 -18.59
N SER A 233 -11.91 -27.42 -17.55
CA SER A 233 -13.29 -27.22 -17.12
C SER A 233 -13.39 -25.87 -16.41
N THR A 234 -14.12 -24.93 -17.02
CA THR A 234 -14.17 -23.52 -16.60
C THR A 234 -15.60 -23.11 -16.27
N ALA A 235 -15.75 -22.32 -15.21
CA ALA A 235 -16.94 -21.53 -14.92
C ALA A 235 -16.61 -20.03 -15.15
N VAL A 236 -17.57 -19.27 -15.69
CA VAL A 236 -17.40 -17.84 -15.99
C VAL A 236 -18.27 -17.02 -15.07
N TRP A 237 -17.64 -16.13 -14.30
CA TRP A 237 -18.31 -15.37 -13.26
C TRP A 237 -19.31 -14.34 -13.81
N SER A 238 -18.97 -13.64 -14.91
CA SER A 238 -19.87 -12.69 -15.56
C SER A 238 -21.15 -13.34 -16.12
N ASP A 239 -21.13 -14.63 -16.43
CA ASP A 239 -22.28 -15.41 -16.87
C ASP A 239 -23.16 -15.90 -15.70
N GLY A 240 -22.76 -15.61 -14.46
CA GLY A 240 -23.42 -16.08 -13.25
C GLY A 240 -23.14 -17.54 -12.93
N GLU A 241 -22.10 -18.14 -13.51
CA GLU A 241 -21.76 -19.53 -13.27
C GLU A 241 -21.00 -19.69 -11.95
N VAL A 242 -21.31 -20.74 -11.20
CA VAL A 242 -20.59 -21.13 -9.99
C VAL A 242 -19.79 -22.41 -10.21
N PRO A 243 -18.57 -22.52 -9.65
CA PRO A 243 -17.71 -23.67 -9.88
C PRO A 243 -18.27 -24.93 -9.20
N ASP A 244 -18.60 -25.93 -9.99
CA ASP A 244 -18.95 -27.28 -9.51
C ASP A 244 -17.70 -28.07 -9.09
N GLU A 245 -17.90 -29.32 -8.66
CA GLU A 245 -16.80 -30.19 -8.18
C GLU A 245 -15.78 -30.53 -9.28
N THR A 246 -16.16 -30.45 -10.56
CA THR A 246 -15.30 -30.77 -11.72
C THR A 246 -14.61 -29.55 -12.31
N CYS A 247 -15.09 -28.35 -11.99
CA CYS A 247 -14.52 -27.10 -12.45
C CYS A 247 -13.06 -26.97 -11.99
N GLN A 248 -12.16 -26.62 -12.88
CA GLN A 248 -10.73 -26.45 -12.63
C GLN A 248 -10.33 -24.99 -12.54
N VAL A 249 -11.01 -24.12 -13.29
CA VAL A 249 -10.75 -22.68 -13.33
C VAL A 249 -12.07 -21.93 -13.20
N LEU A 250 -12.14 -21.00 -12.27
CA LEU A 250 -13.16 -19.96 -12.21
C LEU A 250 -12.55 -18.71 -12.85
N LEU A 251 -13.05 -18.32 -14.02
CA LEU A 251 -12.70 -17.05 -14.66
C LEU A 251 -13.54 -15.94 -14.02
N ALA A 252 -12.90 -15.11 -13.20
CA ALA A 252 -13.51 -13.97 -12.54
C ALA A 252 -13.20 -12.70 -13.35
N ASP A 253 -13.99 -12.49 -14.37
CA ASP A 253 -13.81 -11.51 -15.45
C ASP A 253 -14.63 -10.23 -15.22
N THR A 254 -15.04 -9.97 -14.00
CA THR A 254 -15.73 -8.76 -13.59
C THR A 254 -14.84 -7.87 -12.72
N TRP A 255 -15.19 -6.59 -12.61
CA TRP A 255 -14.39 -5.61 -11.89
C TRP A 255 -14.91 -5.36 -10.45
N GLY A 256 -13.96 -5.09 -9.52
CA GLY A 256 -14.31 -4.65 -8.17
C GLY A 256 -14.39 -5.76 -7.12
N GLU A 257 -14.24 -7.02 -7.47
CA GLU A 257 -14.46 -8.18 -6.59
C GLU A 257 -13.19 -8.81 -6.04
N LEU A 258 -12.01 -8.21 -6.26
CA LEU A 258 -10.74 -8.70 -5.70
C LEU A 258 -10.80 -8.89 -4.19
N GLY A 259 -11.57 -8.03 -3.47
CA GLY A 259 -11.79 -8.17 -2.04
C GLY A 259 -12.43 -9.49 -1.63
N LEU A 260 -13.32 -10.04 -2.46
CA LEU A 260 -13.91 -11.37 -2.29
C LEU A 260 -12.86 -12.46 -2.54
N TRP A 261 -12.19 -12.39 -3.68
CA TRP A 261 -11.26 -13.43 -4.11
C TRP A 261 -10.06 -13.56 -3.19
N TYR A 262 -9.49 -12.47 -2.68
CA TYR A 262 -8.40 -12.51 -1.70
C TYR A 262 -8.81 -13.19 -0.37
N ARG A 263 -10.08 -13.04 0.07
CA ARG A 263 -10.58 -13.69 1.29
C ARG A 263 -10.85 -15.18 1.11
N LEU A 264 -11.17 -15.61 -0.10
CA LEU A 264 -11.49 -17.01 -0.41
C LEU A 264 -10.25 -17.84 -0.78
N ALA A 265 -9.19 -17.20 -1.26
CA ALA A 265 -7.97 -17.87 -1.69
C ALA A 265 -6.85 -17.75 -0.65
N PRO A 266 -6.47 -18.84 0.03
CA PRO A 266 -5.35 -18.83 0.98
C PRO A 266 -3.99 -18.48 0.36
N VAL A 267 -3.85 -18.60 -0.96
CA VAL A 267 -2.63 -18.33 -1.72
C VAL A 267 -2.96 -17.49 -2.95
N THR A 268 -2.27 -16.37 -3.12
CA THR A 268 -2.44 -15.49 -4.26
C THR A 268 -1.13 -15.29 -5.01
N LEU A 269 -1.13 -15.49 -6.31
CA LEU A 269 -0.13 -14.95 -7.22
C LEU A 269 -0.54 -13.54 -7.62
N MET A 270 0.27 -12.56 -7.26
CA MET A 270 0.18 -11.21 -7.78
C MET A 270 0.82 -11.19 -9.17
N ALA A 271 -0.01 -11.33 -10.18
CA ALA A 271 0.43 -11.32 -11.58
C ALA A 271 0.78 -9.89 -12.04
N SER A 272 0.86 -9.63 -13.34
CA SER A 272 1.54 -8.45 -13.89
C SER A 272 3.01 -8.34 -13.45
N SER A 273 3.59 -9.45 -13.02
CA SER A 273 4.91 -9.54 -12.40
C SER A 273 5.81 -10.66 -12.96
N LEU A 274 5.24 -11.66 -13.62
CA LEU A 274 6.01 -12.77 -14.23
C LEU A 274 6.73 -12.33 -15.50
N THR A 275 6.12 -11.43 -16.26
CA THR A 275 6.64 -10.89 -17.52
C THR A 275 7.01 -9.42 -17.37
N PRO A 276 8.02 -8.91 -18.11
CA PRO A 276 8.39 -7.50 -18.06
C PRO A 276 7.32 -6.60 -18.70
N GLY A 277 7.28 -5.34 -18.24
CA GLY A 277 6.48 -4.28 -18.88
C GLY A 277 5.31 -3.77 -18.04
N HIS A 278 4.90 -4.50 -16.99
CA HIS A 278 3.71 -4.15 -16.19
C HIS A 278 4.04 -3.58 -14.80
N GLY A 279 5.18 -3.99 -14.20
CA GLY A 279 5.69 -3.42 -12.96
C GLY A 279 5.12 -4.01 -11.67
N GLY A 280 4.24 -5.01 -11.77
CA GLY A 280 3.63 -5.72 -10.64
C GLY A 280 2.39 -5.01 -10.06
N SER A 281 1.76 -5.65 -9.08
CA SER A 281 0.59 -5.18 -8.35
C SER A 281 0.88 -5.11 -6.84
N ASP A 282 0.03 -4.42 -6.07
CA ASP A 282 0.26 -4.14 -4.66
C ASP A 282 0.16 -5.38 -3.75
N PRO A 283 1.23 -5.81 -3.07
CA PRO A 283 1.20 -6.98 -2.19
C PRO A 283 0.42 -6.77 -0.88
N TYR A 284 0.14 -5.53 -0.49
CA TYR A 284 -0.59 -5.24 0.73
C TYR A 284 -2.07 -5.64 0.64
N GLU A 285 -2.67 -5.61 -0.55
CA GLU A 285 -4.08 -5.98 -0.75
C GLU A 285 -4.38 -7.43 -0.31
N PRO A 286 -3.74 -8.46 -0.90
CA PRO A 286 -3.97 -9.83 -0.48
C PRO A 286 -3.50 -10.09 0.95
N ALA A 287 -2.40 -9.47 1.38
CA ALA A 287 -1.85 -9.65 2.72
C ALA A 287 -2.78 -9.14 3.82
N ALA A 288 -3.41 -7.97 3.64
CA ALA A 288 -4.41 -7.43 4.56
C ALA A 288 -5.64 -8.33 4.71
N LEU A 289 -5.90 -9.18 3.71
CA LEU A 289 -7.05 -10.09 3.65
C LEU A 289 -6.70 -11.55 3.97
N GLY A 290 -5.45 -11.79 4.43
CA GLY A 290 -5.03 -13.08 4.95
C GLY A 290 -4.59 -14.09 3.89
N SER A 291 -4.22 -13.65 2.69
CA SER A 291 -3.70 -14.50 1.64
C SER A 291 -2.16 -14.51 1.62
N ALA A 292 -1.55 -15.68 1.43
CA ALA A 292 -0.11 -15.83 1.23
C ALA A 292 0.29 -15.36 -0.18
N VAL A 293 1.33 -14.53 -0.29
CA VAL A 293 1.66 -13.80 -1.51
C VAL A 293 2.77 -14.49 -2.31
N LEU A 294 2.48 -14.81 -3.57
CA LEU A 294 3.46 -15.17 -4.59
C LEU A 294 3.59 -14.04 -5.61
N TYR A 295 4.79 -13.83 -6.17
CA TYR A 295 5.03 -12.76 -7.15
C TYR A 295 6.16 -13.11 -8.11
N GLY A 296 6.15 -12.49 -9.31
CA GLY A 296 7.20 -12.62 -10.32
C GLY A 296 8.36 -11.63 -10.12
N PRO A 297 9.42 -11.71 -10.95
CA PRO A 297 10.61 -10.87 -10.81
C PRO A 297 10.41 -9.39 -11.24
N HIS A 298 9.30 -9.07 -11.92
CA HIS A 298 9.08 -7.75 -12.54
C HIS A 298 8.11 -6.90 -11.72
N VAL A 299 8.52 -6.48 -10.53
CA VAL A 299 7.72 -5.70 -9.57
C VAL A 299 8.26 -4.28 -9.36
N GLY A 300 8.72 -3.65 -10.44
CA GLY A 300 9.41 -2.35 -10.38
C GLY A 300 8.62 -1.25 -9.67
N HIS A 301 7.30 -1.20 -9.85
CA HIS A 301 6.42 -0.21 -9.20
C HIS A 301 6.32 -0.43 -7.68
N TYR A 302 6.45 -1.68 -7.21
CA TYR A 302 6.29 -2.08 -5.80
C TYR A 302 7.57 -2.72 -5.22
N LEU A 303 8.74 -2.48 -5.80
CA LEU A 303 10.00 -3.13 -5.41
C LEU A 303 10.30 -3.01 -3.91
N SER A 304 10.07 -1.84 -3.32
CA SER A 304 10.27 -1.58 -1.89
C SER A 304 9.35 -2.45 -1.03
N ALA A 305 8.08 -2.57 -1.40
CA ALA A 305 7.10 -3.38 -0.70
C ALA A 305 7.47 -4.86 -0.78
N TYR A 306 7.72 -5.40 -1.97
CA TYR A 306 8.11 -6.80 -2.14
C TYR A 306 9.43 -7.15 -1.44
N SER A 307 10.39 -6.23 -1.40
CA SER A 307 11.64 -6.44 -0.64
C SER A 307 11.38 -6.62 0.86
N ARG A 308 10.47 -5.84 1.43
CA ARG A 308 10.05 -5.98 2.84
C ARG A 308 9.30 -7.28 3.08
N PHE A 309 8.34 -7.60 2.21
CA PHE A 309 7.56 -8.83 2.30
C PHE A 309 8.45 -10.06 2.23
N ALA A 310 9.40 -10.09 1.30
CA ALA A 310 10.35 -11.18 1.17
C ALA A 310 11.26 -11.31 2.41
N ALA A 311 11.76 -10.20 2.95
CA ALA A 311 12.60 -10.19 4.15
C ALA A 311 11.84 -10.69 5.40
N ALA A 312 10.53 -10.44 5.49
CA ALA A 312 9.68 -10.91 6.58
C ALA A 312 9.13 -12.34 6.38
N GLY A 313 9.42 -12.98 5.24
CA GLY A 313 8.82 -14.27 4.89
C GLY A 313 7.34 -14.19 4.53
N ALA A 314 6.83 -13.00 4.21
CA ALA A 314 5.44 -12.70 3.88
C ALA A 314 5.12 -12.87 2.39
N ALA A 315 6.13 -12.95 1.54
CA ALA A 315 5.96 -13.21 0.11
C ALA A 315 7.09 -14.07 -0.44
N ARG A 316 6.81 -14.75 -1.55
CA ARG A 316 7.78 -15.61 -2.23
C ARG A 316 7.83 -15.33 -3.72
N ILE A 317 9.05 -15.14 -4.24
CA ILE A 317 9.29 -14.96 -5.67
C ILE A 317 9.16 -16.29 -6.43
N VAL A 318 8.48 -16.24 -7.58
CA VAL A 318 8.39 -17.32 -8.57
C VAL A 318 8.81 -16.77 -9.94
N LYS A 319 9.47 -17.56 -10.77
CA LYS A 319 10.07 -17.06 -12.02
C LYS A 319 9.42 -17.64 -13.28
N ASP A 320 8.83 -18.81 -13.14
CA ASP A 320 8.29 -19.62 -14.23
C ASP A 320 7.23 -20.60 -13.72
N ALA A 321 6.62 -21.36 -14.63
CA ALA A 321 5.62 -22.35 -14.31
C ALA A 321 6.11 -23.44 -13.34
N ASP A 322 7.38 -23.82 -13.38
CA ASP A 322 7.93 -24.85 -12.51
C ASP A 322 8.08 -24.35 -11.08
N SER A 323 8.67 -23.18 -10.90
CA SER A 323 8.81 -22.55 -9.58
C SER A 323 7.45 -22.16 -8.97
N LEU A 324 6.50 -21.71 -9.80
CA LEU A 324 5.13 -21.44 -9.35
C LEU A 324 4.43 -22.73 -8.90
N SER A 325 4.49 -23.79 -9.70
CA SER A 325 3.92 -25.09 -9.32
C SER A 325 4.53 -25.64 -8.01
N ALA A 326 5.84 -25.53 -7.84
CA ALA A 326 6.52 -25.95 -6.61
C ALA A 326 6.11 -25.11 -5.40
N ALA A 327 5.94 -23.79 -5.58
CA ALA A 327 5.44 -22.91 -4.52
C ALA A 327 4.01 -23.26 -4.13
N LEU A 328 3.12 -23.46 -5.10
CA LEU A 328 1.74 -23.89 -4.86
C LEU A 328 1.68 -25.20 -4.09
N GLN A 329 2.45 -26.23 -4.50
CA GLN A 329 2.48 -27.52 -3.80
C GLN A 329 2.90 -27.38 -2.33
N GLN A 330 3.85 -26.52 -2.03
CA GLN A 330 4.27 -26.26 -0.65
C GLN A 330 3.19 -25.51 0.14
N LEU A 331 2.56 -24.48 -0.46
CA LEU A 331 1.55 -23.65 0.19
C LEU A 331 0.16 -24.27 0.22
N MET A 332 -0.07 -25.40 -0.47
CA MET A 332 -1.26 -26.23 -0.27
C MET A 332 -1.31 -26.86 1.13
N ALA A 333 -0.19 -26.93 1.84
CA ALA A 333 -0.18 -27.23 3.28
C ALA A 333 -0.68 -26.00 4.06
N PRO A 334 -1.83 -26.10 4.78
CA PRO A 334 -2.49 -24.95 5.40
C PRO A 334 -1.60 -24.20 6.41
N ASP A 335 -0.73 -24.92 7.12
CA ASP A 335 0.22 -24.36 8.07
C ASP A 335 1.26 -23.44 7.39
N GLN A 336 1.75 -23.82 6.20
CA GLN A 336 2.71 -23.04 5.43
C GLN A 336 2.08 -21.77 4.86
N ALA A 337 0.88 -21.86 4.31
CA ALA A 337 0.14 -20.70 3.83
C ALA A 337 -0.20 -19.75 4.99
N ALA A 338 -0.67 -20.28 6.11
CA ALA A 338 -1.02 -19.49 7.29
C ALA A 338 0.19 -18.75 7.88
N LEU A 339 1.38 -19.36 7.92
CA LEU A 339 2.60 -18.68 8.38
C LEU A 339 2.96 -17.50 7.50
N MET A 340 2.93 -17.66 6.18
CA MET A 340 3.22 -16.59 5.23
C MET A 340 2.15 -15.48 5.27
N ALA A 341 0.88 -15.86 5.31
CA ALA A 341 -0.24 -14.95 5.42
C ALA A 341 -0.20 -14.14 6.73
N SER A 342 0.11 -14.76 7.86
CA SER A 342 0.26 -14.08 9.15
C SER A 342 1.40 -13.06 9.15
N ALA A 343 2.54 -13.38 8.52
CA ALA A 343 3.63 -12.44 8.37
C ALA A 343 3.22 -11.25 7.47
N GLY A 344 2.47 -11.50 6.39
CA GLY A 344 1.94 -10.47 5.51
C GLY A 344 0.91 -9.56 6.19
N TRP A 345 -0.01 -10.16 6.92
CA TRP A 345 -1.02 -9.43 7.69
C TRP A 345 -0.38 -8.52 8.75
N GLY A 346 0.68 -8.99 9.43
CA GLY A 346 1.44 -8.17 10.36
C GLY A 346 2.00 -6.91 9.70
N LEU A 347 2.63 -7.04 8.52
CA LEU A 347 3.15 -5.89 7.77
C LEU A 347 2.05 -4.93 7.29
N ALA A 348 0.91 -5.45 6.85
CA ALA A 348 -0.22 -4.65 6.40
C ALA A 348 -0.89 -3.92 7.58
N SER A 349 -1.00 -4.57 8.73
CA SER A 349 -1.60 -4.00 9.95
C SER A 349 -0.76 -2.87 10.55
N GLU A 350 0.57 -3.01 10.56
CA GLU A 350 1.48 -1.94 11.03
C GLU A 350 1.24 -0.62 10.27
N GLY A 351 1.10 -0.68 8.94
CA GLY A 351 0.86 0.52 8.12
C GLY A 351 -0.52 1.15 8.36
N ALA A 352 -1.54 0.33 8.58
CA ALA A 352 -2.89 0.80 8.85
C ALA A 352 -2.98 1.54 10.19
N GLU A 353 -2.36 1.01 11.26
CA GLU A 353 -2.36 1.61 12.59
C GLU A 353 -1.71 3.02 12.58
N VAL A 354 -0.58 3.18 11.87
CA VAL A 354 0.07 4.49 11.74
C VAL A 354 -0.83 5.48 11.02
N THR A 355 -1.48 5.05 9.95
CA THR A 355 -2.40 5.89 9.17
C THR A 355 -3.60 6.32 10.02
N ASP A 356 -4.21 5.41 10.76
CA ASP A 356 -5.33 5.70 11.66
C ASP A 356 -4.92 6.74 12.71
N ARG A 357 -3.75 6.56 13.32
CA ARG A 357 -3.23 7.48 14.32
C ARG A 357 -2.99 8.90 13.79
N VAL A 358 -2.50 9.02 12.54
CA VAL A 358 -2.34 10.33 11.87
C VAL A 358 -3.70 10.96 11.57
N ILE A 359 -4.69 10.17 11.14
CA ILE A 359 -6.05 10.64 10.87
C ILE A 359 -6.69 11.21 12.15
N ASP A 360 -6.64 10.45 13.25
CA ASP A 360 -7.18 10.89 14.55
C ASP A 360 -6.54 12.20 14.98
N LEU A 361 -5.20 12.30 14.87
CA LEU A 361 -4.46 13.51 15.22
C LEU A 361 -4.91 14.73 14.40
N VAL A 362 -5.15 14.56 13.11
CA VAL A 362 -5.63 15.64 12.23
C VAL A 362 -7.05 16.04 12.57
N LEU A 363 -7.95 15.07 12.82
CA LEU A 363 -9.35 15.34 13.19
C LEU A 363 -9.41 16.10 14.51
N ASP A 364 -8.73 15.62 15.54
CA ASP A 364 -8.69 16.31 16.86
C ASP A 364 -8.19 17.76 16.73
N THR A 365 -7.20 17.98 15.85
CA THR A 365 -6.63 19.31 15.61
C THR A 365 -7.62 20.22 14.89
N LEU A 366 -8.30 19.73 13.85
CA LEU A 366 -9.28 20.52 13.11
C LEU A 366 -10.49 20.86 13.96
N ASP A 367 -10.98 19.92 14.78
CA ASP A 367 -12.06 20.14 15.74
C ASP A 367 -11.68 21.23 16.77
N ALA A 368 -10.44 21.20 17.27
CA ALA A 368 -9.95 22.22 18.19
C ALA A 368 -9.85 23.62 17.56
N LEU A 369 -9.53 23.70 16.26
CA LEU A 369 -9.48 24.96 15.51
C LEU A 369 -10.88 25.53 15.22
N GLU A 370 -11.91 24.69 15.01
CA GLU A 370 -13.29 25.15 14.83
C GLU A 370 -13.92 25.69 16.12
N LEU A 371 -13.42 25.27 17.28
CA LEU A 371 -13.89 25.70 18.60
C LEU A 371 -13.17 26.97 19.12
N SER A 372 -12.10 27.40 18.47
CA SER A 372 -11.27 28.56 18.87
C SER A 372 -11.61 29.81 18.07
#